data_eb8fa9dc65e9fb267af580ba724b9d0c
#
_entry.id   eb8fa9dc65e9fb267af580ba724b9d0c
#
_cell.length_a   1.000
_cell.length_b   1.000
_cell.length_c   1.000
_cell.angle_alpha   90.00
_cell.angle_beta   90.00
_cell.angle_gamma   90.00
#
_symmetry.space_group_name_H-M   'P 1'
#
loop_
_entity.id
_entity.type
_entity.pdbx_description
1 polymer ?
#
loop_
_entity_poly.entity_id
_entity_poly.type
_entity_poly.pdbx_seq_one_letter_code
_entity_poly.pdbx_strand_id
1 'polypeptide(L)'
;VGHVLSVHEGPASISKRGDVALEAGMVLSNEPGYYQTGDWGIRIENLIVVTPAKQTGFLEFETITLCPLDRRLIDKTLLVADEIGWIDHYHRAVYEQLHPHLSPIAKSWLEAACRPL
;
A
#
# COMPACT_ATOMS: atom_id res chain seq x y z
N VAL A 1 2.79 13.34 -0.09
CA VAL A 1 1.82 13.54 1.01
C VAL A 1 2.04 14.90 1.61
N GLY A 2 0.94 15.62 1.81
CA GLY A 2 0.97 16.96 2.36
C GLY A 2 1.30 17.00 3.85
N HIS A 3 1.83 18.15 4.29
CA HIS A 3 2.23 18.34 5.69
C HIS A 3 1.41 19.47 6.37
N VAL A 4 1.12 20.55 5.65
CA VAL A 4 0.55 21.79 6.24
C VAL A 4 -0.78 22.18 5.62
N LEU A 5 -0.89 22.19 4.30
CA LEU A 5 -2.03 22.78 3.57
C LEU A 5 -3.08 21.76 3.16
N SER A 6 -2.70 20.63 2.61
CA SER A 6 -3.63 19.62 2.11
C SER A 6 -3.02 18.24 2.11
N VAL A 7 -3.84 17.22 1.86
CA VAL A 7 -3.38 15.83 1.70
C VAL A 7 -2.40 15.71 0.54
N HIS A 8 -2.65 16.41 -0.56
CA HIS A 8 -1.79 16.43 -1.74
C HIS A 8 -1.07 17.77 -1.84
N GLU A 9 0.21 17.74 -1.53
CA GLU A 9 1.13 18.87 -1.71
C GLU A 9 2.29 18.40 -2.59
N GLY A 10 2.56 19.18 -3.67
CA GLY A 10 3.71 18.93 -4.52
C GLY A 10 5.07 19.09 -3.79
N PRO A 11 6.18 18.97 -4.51
CA PRO A 11 6.24 18.94 -5.97
C PRO A 11 6.24 17.53 -6.58
N ALA A 12 6.58 16.48 -5.82
CA ALA A 12 6.73 15.12 -6.35
C ALA A 12 5.40 14.40 -6.56
N SER A 13 5.32 13.55 -7.59
CA SER A 13 4.17 12.68 -7.84
C SER A 13 4.56 11.39 -8.55
N ILE A 14 3.81 10.30 -8.31
CA ILE A 14 3.91 9.05 -9.06
C ILE A 14 2.97 9.18 -10.26
N SER A 15 3.43 9.78 -11.34
CA SER A 15 2.65 9.94 -12.56
C SER A 15 3.54 10.09 -13.79
N LYS A 16 2.97 9.81 -14.98
CA LYS A 16 3.66 10.06 -16.25
C LYS A 16 3.95 11.55 -16.52
N ARG A 17 3.37 12.45 -15.74
CA ARG A 17 3.55 13.91 -15.83
C ARG A 17 4.46 14.46 -14.76
N GLY A 18 4.92 13.59 -13.84
CA GLY A 18 5.87 13.98 -12.80
C GLY A 18 7.22 14.29 -13.41
N ASP A 19 7.73 15.49 -13.17
CA ASP A 19 8.99 16.02 -13.66
C ASP A 19 10.01 16.23 -12.54
N VAL A 20 9.59 16.03 -11.30
CA VAL A 20 10.46 16.12 -10.13
C VAL A 20 11.00 14.75 -9.76
N ALA A 21 12.33 14.64 -9.73
CA ALA A 21 12.99 13.41 -9.29
C ALA A 21 12.62 13.04 -7.85
N LEU A 22 12.39 11.75 -7.60
CA LEU A 22 12.18 11.26 -6.24
C LEU A 22 13.51 11.21 -5.48
N GLU A 23 13.45 11.55 -4.20
CA GLU A 23 14.58 11.50 -3.28
C GLU A 23 14.24 10.64 -2.06
N ALA A 24 15.24 10.01 -1.48
CA ALA A 24 15.08 9.22 -0.27
C ALA A 24 14.48 10.05 0.87
N GLY A 25 13.50 9.50 1.57
CA GLY A 25 12.75 10.17 2.63
C GLY A 25 11.45 10.84 2.16
N MET A 26 11.21 10.98 0.85
CA MET A 26 9.92 11.47 0.36
C MET A 26 8.81 10.47 0.65
N VAL A 27 7.67 10.98 1.13
CA VAL A 27 6.45 10.19 1.40
C VAL A 27 5.40 10.52 0.36
N LEU A 28 4.87 9.46 -0.29
CA LEU A 28 3.87 9.58 -1.33
C LEU A 28 2.68 8.66 -1.04
N SER A 29 1.50 8.97 -1.61
CA SER A 29 0.40 8.03 -1.72
C SER A 29 0.52 7.27 -3.04
N ASN A 30 0.43 5.95 -2.95
CA ASN A 30 0.28 5.05 -4.10
C ASN A 30 -1.18 4.58 -4.11
N GLU A 31 -1.98 5.16 -4.99
CA GLU A 31 -3.44 5.11 -4.92
C GLU A 31 -4.12 4.78 -6.26
N PRO A 32 -3.75 3.67 -6.91
CA PRO A 32 -4.42 3.26 -8.14
C PRO A 32 -5.90 2.97 -7.88
N GLY A 33 -6.76 3.36 -8.82
CA GLY A 33 -8.19 3.14 -8.73
C GLY A 33 -8.82 2.89 -10.08
N TYR A 34 -9.94 2.17 -10.05
CA TYR A 34 -10.83 1.98 -11.19
C TYR A 34 -12.21 2.56 -10.87
N TYR A 35 -12.79 3.28 -11.82
CA TYR A 35 -14.07 3.97 -11.64
C TYR A 35 -14.98 3.73 -12.83
N GLN A 36 -16.08 3.03 -12.58
CA GLN A 36 -17.13 2.80 -13.58
C GLN A 36 -18.16 3.93 -13.50
N THR A 37 -18.25 4.71 -14.57
CA THR A 37 -19.15 5.90 -14.60
C THR A 37 -20.61 5.51 -14.34
N GLY A 38 -21.20 6.17 -13.34
CA GLY A 38 -22.61 5.98 -12.96
C GLY A 38 -22.89 4.70 -12.18
N ASP A 39 -21.86 3.95 -11.76
CA ASP A 39 -22.00 2.65 -11.10
C ASP A 39 -21.15 2.62 -9.82
N TRP A 40 -19.87 2.22 -9.90
CA TRP A 40 -19.01 2.04 -8.73
C TRP A 40 -17.56 2.45 -9.00
N GLY A 41 -16.81 2.58 -7.93
CA GLY A 41 -15.38 2.77 -7.97
C GLY A 41 -14.69 2.02 -6.85
N ILE A 42 -13.44 1.63 -7.09
CA ILE A 42 -12.57 1.05 -6.09
C ILE A 42 -11.19 1.65 -6.17
N ARG A 43 -10.59 1.94 -5.02
CA ARG A 43 -9.21 2.37 -4.88
C ARG A 43 -8.53 1.52 -3.83
N ILE A 44 -7.29 1.16 -4.10
CA ILE A 44 -6.37 0.57 -3.12
C ILE A 44 -5.27 1.59 -2.90
N GLU A 45 -5.08 2.02 -1.66
CA GLU A 45 -4.17 3.11 -1.34
C GLU A 45 -3.24 2.71 -0.20
N ASN A 46 -1.96 2.90 -0.44
CA ASN A 46 -0.93 2.80 0.58
C ASN A 46 -0.05 4.06 0.57
N LEU A 47 0.30 4.56 1.74
CA LEU A 47 1.42 5.47 1.88
C LEU A 47 2.72 4.68 1.73
N ILE A 48 3.64 5.27 1.01
CA ILE A 48 4.96 4.71 0.75
C ILE A 48 6.03 5.75 1.03
N VAL A 49 7.20 5.32 1.47
CA VAL A 49 8.38 6.16 1.61
C VAL A 49 9.45 5.72 0.61
N VAL A 50 10.11 6.67 -0.01
CA VAL A 50 11.23 6.42 -0.92
C VAL A 50 12.46 6.07 -0.10
N THR A 51 13.08 4.93 -0.35
CA THR A 51 14.29 4.46 0.34
C THR A 51 15.39 4.10 -0.65
N PRO A 52 16.67 4.12 -0.24
CA PRO A 52 17.74 3.56 -1.06
C PRO A 52 17.54 2.07 -1.26
N ALA A 53 17.61 1.61 -2.51
CA ALA A 53 17.55 0.19 -2.82
C ALA A 53 18.88 -0.52 -2.51
N LYS A 54 18.84 -1.85 -2.38
CA LYS A 54 20.06 -2.67 -2.23
C LYS A 54 21.03 -2.49 -3.40
N GLN A 55 20.49 -2.28 -4.59
CA GLN A 55 21.28 -1.98 -5.78
C GLN A 55 21.75 -0.53 -5.75
N THR A 56 23.06 -0.30 -5.73
CA THR A 56 23.66 1.04 -5.70
C THR A 56 23.15 1.92 -6.84
N GLY A 57 22.71 3.14 -6.52
CA GLY A 57 22.19 4.12 -7.49
C GLY A 57 20.72 3.98 -7.82
N PHE A 58 20.01 3.04 -7.18
CA PHE A 58 18.57 2.88 -7.31
C PHE A 58 17.83 3.24 -6.02
N LEU A 59 16.57 3.62 -6.17
CA LEU A 59 15.62 3.84 -5.09
C LEU A 59 14.53 2.76 -5.16
N GLU A 60 13.92 2.46 -4.01
CA GLU A 60 12.78 1.57 -3.88
C GLU A 60 11.70 2.21 -3.00
N PHE A 61 10.55 1.60 -2.93
CA PHE A 61 9.46 2.05 -2.09
C PHE A 61 9.25 1.09 -0.92
N GLU A 62 9.20 1.64 0.28
CA GLU A 62 8.74 0.93 1.48
C GLU A 62 7.30 1.32 1.78
N THR A 63 6.41 0.33 1.93
CA THR A 63 5.02 0.57 2.32
C THR A 63 4.92 0.80 3.83
N ILE A 64 4.34 1.93 4.22
CA ILE A 64 4.17 2.32 5.63
C ILE A 64 2.73 2.26 6.13
N THR A 65 1.75 2.08 5.23
CA THR A 65 0.35 1.79 5.62
C THR A 65 0.23 0.37 6.13
N LEU A 66 -0.34 0.20 7.31
CA LEU A 66 -0.57 -1.10 7.94
C LEU A 66 -2.07 -1.36 8.07
N CYS A 67 -2.70 -1.79 6.98
CA CYS A 67 -4.12 -2.12 6.93
C CYS A 67 -4.36 -3.30 5.99
N PRO A 68 -4.99 -4.40 6.45
CA PRO A 68 -5.23 -5.53 5.55
C PRO A 68 -6.19 -5.14 4.42
N LEU A 69 -5.91 -5.61 3.21
CA LEU A 69 -6.82 -5.52 2.08
C LEU A 69 -8.01 -6.48 2.30
N ASP A 70 -9.22 -6.05 1.95
CA ASP A 70 -10.40 -6.91 2.10
C ASP A 70 -10.38 -8.05 1.08
N ARG A 71 -9.98 -9.24 1.53
CA ARG A 71 -9.85 -10.45 0.71
C ARG A 71 -11.14 -10.88 0.02
N ARG A 72 -12.31 -10.49 0.55
CA ARG A 72 -13.62 -10.83 -0.02
C ARG A 72 -13.89 -10.10 -1.33
N LEU A 73 -13.17 -9.00 -1.59
CA LEU A 73 -13.28 -8.20 -2.80
C LEU A 73 -12.24 -8.58 -3.86
N ILE A 74 -11.40 -9.59 -3.59
CA ILE A 74 -10.32 -10.00 -4.48
C ILE A 74 -10.73 -11.26 -5.25
N ASP A 75 -10.83 -11.16 -6.57
CA ASP A 75 -10.97 -12.32 -7.44
C ASP A 75 -9.58 -12.89 -7.77
N LYS A 76 -9.22 -13.97 -7.10
CA LYS A 76 -7.92 -14.64 -7.26
C LYS A 76 -7.68 -15.19 -8.67
N THR A 77 -8.74 -15.46 -9.43
CA THR A 77 -8.60 -15.99 -10.79
C THR A 77 -8.05 -14.97 -11.77
N LEU A 78 -8.10 -13.69 -11.42
CA LEU A 78 -7.58 -12.58 -12.21
C LEU A 78 -6.14 -12.21 -11.84
N LEU A 79 -5.57 -12.81 -10.78
CA LEU A 79 -4.22 -12.50 -10.30
C LEU A 79 -3.21 -13.53 -10.80
N VAL A 80 -1.98 -13.05 -11.06
CA VAL A 80 -0.83 -13.92 -11.26
C VAL A 80 -0.16 -14.28 -9.94
N ALA A 81 0.69 -15.32 -9.93
CA ALA A 81 1.32 -15.82 -8.71
C ALA A 81 2.11 -14.76 -7.94
N ASP A 82 2.80 -13.85 -8.65
CA ASP A 82 3.60 -12.79 -8.04
C ASP A 82 2.71 -11.75 -7.32
N GLU A 83 1.53 -11.45 -7.86
CA GLU A 83 0.56 -10.53 -7.24
C GLU A 83 -0.05 -11.15 -5.98
N ILE A 84 -0.40 -12.43 -6.01
CA ILE A 84 -0.85 -13.19 -4.83
C ILE A 84 0.26 -13.20 -3.78
N GLY A 85 1.49 -13.51 -4.17
CA GLY A 85 2.64 -13.52 -3.28
C GLY A 85 2.91 -12.15 -2.64
N TRP A 86 2.72 -11.06 -3.39
CA TRP A 86 2.85 -9.70 -2.86
C TRP A 86 1.78 -9.40 -1.80
N ILE A 87 0.52 -9.74 -2.06
CA ILE A 87 -0.59 -9.54 -1.11
C ILE A 87 -0.35 -10.35 0.18
N ASP A 88 0.04 -11.61 0.05
CA ASP A 88 0.31 -12.48 1.20
C ASP A 88 1.50 -11.97 2.03
N HIS A 89 2.56 -11.47 1.37
CA HIS A 89 3.69 -10.84 2.04
C HIS A 89 3.27 -9.56 2.78
N TYR A 90 2.50 -8.70 2.13
CA TYR A 90 1.96 -7.48 2.73
C TYR A 90 1.08 -7.78 3.95
N HIS A 91 0.13 -8.72 3.85
CA HIS A 91 -0.71 -9.14 4.97
C HIS A 91 0.10 -9.69 6.13
N ARG A 92 1.15 -10.45 5.86
CA ARG A 92 2.07 -10.96 6.88
C ARG A 92 2.77 -9.81 7.61
N ALA A 93 3.29 -8.83 6.89
CA ALA A 93 3.94 -7.67 7.47
C ALA A 93 2.96 -6.86 8.36
N VAL A 94 1.72 -6.64 7.89
CA VAL A 94 0.65 -5.99 8.68
C VAL A 94 0.38 -6.77 9.97
N TYR A 95 0.23 -8.09 9.87
CA TYR A 95 -0.02 -8.94 11.04
C TYR A 95 1.14 -8.87 12.05
N GLU A 96 2.36 -9.08 11.60
CA GLU A 96 3.54 -9.12 12.47
C GLU A 96 3.76 -7.80 13.21
N GLN A 97 3.51 -6.67 12.55
CA GLN A 97 3.71 -5.36 13.15
C GLN A 97 2.57 -4.94 14.08
N LEU A 98 1.32 -5.24 13.76
CA LEU A 98 0.18 -4.78 14.55
C LEU A 98 -0.23 -5.75 15.67
N HIS A 99 -0.13 -7.06 15.43
CA HIS A 99 -0.62 -8.08 16.37
C HIS A 99 -0.12 -7.90 17.82
N PRO A 100 1.16 -7.56 18.10
CA PRO A 100 1.65 -7.40 19.48
C PRO A 100 0.92 -6.30 20.27
N HIS A 101 0.39 -5.30 19.58
CA HIS A 101 -0.17 -4.08 20.14
C HIS A 101 -1.69 -4.09 20.31
N LEU A 102 -2.37 -5.15 19.89
CA LEU A 102 -3.82 -5.21 19.82
C LEU A 102 -4.43 -5.97 21.04
N SER A 103 -5.70 -5.67 21.34
CA SER A 103 -6.51 -6.44 22.27
C SER A 103 -6.81 -7.86 21.74
N PRO A 104 -7.17 -8.84 22.59
CA PRO A 104 -7.45 -10.22 22.15
C PRO A 104 -8.51 -10.31 21.04
N ILE A 105 -9.57 -9.51 21.11
CA ILE A 105 -10.62 -9.48 20.09
C ILE A 105 -10.07 -8.96 18.76
N ALA A 106 -9.30 -7.86 18.77
CA ALA A 106 -8.70 -7.28 17.57
C ALA A 106 -7.64 -8.20 16.98
N LYS A 107 -6.87 -8.95 17.79
CA LYS A 107 -5.91 -9.97 17.32
C LYS A 107 -6.60 -11.05 16.50
N SER A 108 -7.70 -11.61 17.00
CA SER A 108 -8.45 -12.65 16.28
C SER A 108 -9.02 -12.13 14.95
N TRP A 109 -9.50 -10.88 14.93
CA TRP A 109 -9.94 -10.24 13.69
C TRP A 109 -8.79 -10.04 12.71
N LEU A 110 -7.66 -9.49 13.19
CA LEU A 110 -6.48 -9.24 12.34
C LEU A 110 -5.94 -10.54 11.73
N GLU A 111 -5.86 -11.62 12.55
CA GLU A 111 -5.44 -12.94 12.07
C GLU A 111 -6.33 -13.42 10.93
N ALA A 112 -7.66 -13.29 11.07
CA ALA A 112 -8.59 -13.68 10.02
C ALA A 112 -8.45 -12.80 8.76
N ALA A 113 -8.25 -11.49 8.93
CA ALA A 113 -8.11 -10.53 7.82
C ALA A 113 -6.81 -10.72 7.04
N CYS A 114 -5.72 -11.12 7.71
CA CYS A 114 -4.40 -11.29 7.12
C CYS A 114 -4.08 -12.73 6.65
N ARG A 115 -5.05 -13.63 6.60
CA ARG A 115 -4.82 -14.98 6.05
C ARG A 115 -4.36 -14.90 4.58
N PRO A 116 -3.51 -15.82 4.12
CA PRO A 116 -3.16 -15.93 2.71
C PRO A 116 -4.39 -16.05 1.78
N LEU A 117 -4.26 -15.57 0.55
CA LEU A 117 -5.30 -15.67 -0.48
C LEU A 117 -5.54 -17.10 -0.96
#